data_cb02fb5d5bc73a6c8174922b8ff1b1f4
#
_entry.id   cb02fb5d5bc73a6c8174922b8ff1b1f4
#
_cell.length_a   1.000
_cell.length_b   1.000
_cell.length_c   1.000
_cell.angle_alpha   90.00
_cell.angle_beta   90.00
_cell.angle_gamma   90.00
#
_symmetry.space_group_name_H-M   'P 1'
#
loop_
_entity.id
_entity.type
_entity.pdbx_description
1 polymer ?
#
loop_
_entity_poly.entity_id
_entity_poly.type
_entity_poly.pdbx_seq_one_letter_code
_entity_poly.pdbx_strand_id
1 'polypeptide(L)'
;MSLLLALGAALLAQTPSGTAASKNAAEGDLPAPIKVDVNVVNVLATVRDKRNGLVGNLEKNDFSILEDGKQQEIKYFTRETDLPLTIGLLIDVSASQRNLIGIERSAATQFFSKVLRKKDEAFLISFGEEAELLQDYTSSARLLEEGLNNLRVSSGVGGFGPGPVPTVGQPRGTVLYDAVYLAANEKLRGEVGRKVLILITDGNDEGSRLTRDKAVEAAQ
;
A
#
# COMPACT_ATOMS: atom_id res chain seq x y z
N MET A 1 22.85 38.03 47.41
CA MET A 1 23.31 37.39 48.69
C MET A 1 23.58 35.95 48.36
N SER A 2 24.80 35.72 48.26
CA SER A 2 25.71 34.77 48.92
C SER A 2 25.61 33.38 48.33
N LEU A 3 26.56 32.91 47.69
CA LEU A 3 28.01 32.68 47.86
C LEU A 3 28.30 31.17 48.04
N LEU A 4 29.17 30.67 47.17
CA LEU A 4 30.34 29.82 47.41
C LEU A 4 30.06 28.31 47.70
N LEU A 5 30.89 27.35 47.36
CA LEU A 5 32.28 27.26 46.93
C LEU A 5 32.55 25.84 46.43
N ALA A 6 33.45 25.73 45.52
CA ALA A 6 34.26 24.65 45.04
C ALA A 6 34.88 23.74 46.10
N LEU A 7 35.24 22.52 45.71
CA LEU A 7 36.54 21.83 45.95
C LEU A 7 36.47 20.45 45.27
N GLY A 8 37.19 20.15 44.44
CA GLY A 8 38.38 19.63 43.91
C GLY A 8 39.07 18.59 44.81
N ALA A 9 39.10 17.33 44.29
CA ALA A 9 40.15 16.38 44.70
C ALA A 9 40.46 15.44 43.54
N ALA A 10 41.61 15.71 42.95
CA ALA A 10 42.35 14.74 42.14
C ALA A 10 42.93 13.67 43.05
N LEU A 11 42.78 12.41 42.69
CA LEU A 11 43.58 11.35 43.31
C LEU A 11 44.23 10.53 42.19
N LEU A 12 45.54 10.66 42.21
CA LEU A 12 46.52 9.96 41.37
C LEU A 12 46.67 8.51 41.84
N ALA A 13 46.98 7.67 40.83
CA ALA A 13 47.90 6.57 40.85
C ALA A 13 47.51 5.27 41.58
N GLN A 14 47.55 4.20 40.91
CA GLN A 14 48.68 3.27 40.94
C GLN A 14 48.39 2.02 40.11
N THR A 15 49.21 1.76 39.14
CA THR A 15 49.32 0.46 38.50
C THR A 15 50.02 -0.53 39.42
N PRO A 16 49.58 -1.76 39.48
CA PRO A 16 50.50 -2.86 39.76
C PRO A 16 50.71 -3.68 38.48
N SER A 17 51.96 -3.75 38.09
CA SER A 17 52.52 -4.81 37.24
C SER A 17 52.34 -6.15 37.95
N GLY A 18 51.70 -7.07 37.28
CA GLY A 18 51.51 -8.45 37.72
C GLY A 18 51.57 -9.40 36.53
N THR A 19 52.66 -9.99 36.41
CA THR A 19 53.21 -11.10 35.65
C THR A 19 52.21 -12.11 35.06
N ALA A 20 52.47 -12.46 33.81
CA ALA A 20 52.00 -13.54 32.95
C ALA A 20 51.45 -14.79 33.67
N ALA A 21 50.28 -15.22 33.22
CA ALA A 21 49.94 -16.65 33.12
C ALA A 21 49.13 -16.86 31.84
N SER A 22 49.85 -17.42 30.89
CA SER A 22 49.27 -18.04 29.68
C SER A 22 48.23 -19.08 30.10
N LYS A 23 47.00 -18.89 29.69
CA LYS A 23 46.03 -19.98 29.53
C LYS A 23 45.49 -19.90 28.11
N ASN A 24 46.09 -20.74 27.25
CA ASN A 24 45.47 -21.21 26.03
C ASN A 24 44.10 -21.82 26.39
N ALA A 25 43.04 -21.05 26.28
CA ALA A 25 41.72 -21.58 26.10
C ALA A 25 41.55 -21.77 24.58
N ALA A 26 41.41 -23.01 24.17
CA ALA A 26 41.07 -23.36 22.81
C ALA A 26 39.78 -22.60 22.43
N GLU A 27 39.91 -21.66 21.50
CA GLU A 27 38.77 -21.16 20.74
C GLU A 27 38.22 -22.37 19.98
N GLY A 28 37.10 -22.89 20.47
CA GLY A 28 36.33 -23.87 19.75
C GLY A 28 35.91 -23.23 18.42
N ASP A 29 36.38 -23.87 17.37
CA ASP A 29 36.06 -23.57 15.97
C ASP A 29 34.52 -23.64 15.81
N LEU A 30 33.86 -22.50 15.98
CA LEU A 30 32.45 -22.38 15.67
C LEU A 30 32.30 -22.56 14.16
N PRO A 31 31.51 -23.51 13.66
CA PRO A 31 31.35 -23.73 12.25
C PRO A 31 30.86 -22.41 11.62
N ALA A 32 31.58 -21.98 10.58
CA ALA A 32 31.22 -20.78 9.84
C ALA A 32 29.75 -20.84 9.41
N PRO A 33 28.99 -19.75 9.53
CA PRO A 33 27.59 -19.75 9.12
C PRO A 33 27.48 -20.14 7.64
N ILE A 34 26.78 -21.22 7.37
CA ILE A 34 26.50 -21.66 6.00
C ILE A 34 25.58 -20.61 5.40
N LYS A 35 26.10 -19.73 4.56
CA LYS A 35 25.30 -18.85 3.71
C LYS A 35 24.74 -19.69 2.57
N VAL A 36 23.46 -20.03 2.67
CA VAL A 36 22.72 -20.63 1.57
C VAL A 36 22.01 -19.49 0.85
N ASP A 37 22.53 -19.09 -0.30
CA ASP A 37 21.81 -18.22 -1.22
C ASP A 37 20.71 -19.05 -1.89
N VAL A 38 19.49 -18.88 -1.44
CA VAL A 38 18.33 -19.52 -2.07
C VAL A 38 17.74 -18.52 -3.08
N ASN A 39 18.08 -18.70 -4.34
CA ASN A 39 17.42 -18.00 -5.43
C ASN A 39 16.06 -18.67 -5.68
N VAL A 40 15.00 -18.06 -5.18
CA VAL A 40 13.62 -18.45 -5.48
C VAL A 40 13.06 -17.52 -6.55
N VAL A 41 12.73 -18.08 -7.70
CA VAL A 41 12.03 -17.37 -8.77
C VAL A 41 10.53 -17.59 -8.58
N ASN A 42 9.78 -16.52 -8.41
CA ASN A 42 8.32 -16.55 -8.34
C ASN A 42 7.73 -16.44 -9.75
N VAL A 43 6.92 -17.43 -10.14
CA VAL A 43 6.18 -17.39 -11.40
C VAL A 43 4.70 -17.25 -11.09
N LEU A 44 4.13 -16.10 -11.43
CA LEU A 44 2.69 -15.87 -11.33
C LEU A 44 2.03 -16.28 -12.65
N ALA A 45 1.00 -17.12 -12.59
CA ALA A 45 0.30 -17.60 -13.77
C ALA A 45 -1.21 -17.56 -13.57
N THR A 46 -1.93 -17.15 -14.59
CA THR A 46 -3.39 -17.25 -14.68
C THR A 46 -3.74 -18.22 -15.80
N VAL A 47 -4.43 -19.30 -15.47
CA VAL A 47 -4.83 -20.30 -16.45
C VAL A 47 -6.28 -20.06 -16.88
N ARG A 48 -6.51 -20.06 -18.20
CA ARG A 48 -7.83 -19.89 -18.79
C ARG A 48 -8.11 -21.03 -19.76
N ASP A 49 -9.37 -21.42 -19.83
CA ASP A 49 -9.85 -22.38 -20.83
C ASP A 49 -10.00 -21.74 -22.23
N LYS A 50 -10.35 -22.54 -23.23
CA LYS A 50 -10.56 -22.08 -24.61
C LYS A 50 -11.72 -21.08 -24.74
N ARG A 51 -12.59 -20.97 -23.74
CA ARG A 51 -13.72 -20.03 -23.69
C ARG A 51 -13.39 -18.81 -22.84
N ASN A 52 -12.10 -18.62 -22.50
CA ASN A 52 -11.59 -17.56 -21.66
C ASN A 52 -12.06 -17.62 -20.19
N GLY A 53 -12.65 -18.76 -19.75
CA GLY A 53 -13.00 -19.01 -18.35
C GLY A 53 -11.76 -19.28 -17.51
N LEU A 54 -11.76 -18.81 -16.24
CA LEU A 54 -10.68 -19.07 -15.31
C LEU A 54 -10.71 -20.53 -14.85
N VAL A 55 -9.56 -21.21 -14.92
CA VAL A 55 -9.36 -22.57 -14.41
C VAL A 55 -8.66 -22.48 -13.05
N GLY A 56 -9.41 -22.59 -11.97
CA GLY A 56 -8.91 -22.38 -10.60
C GLY A 56 -8.65 -23.66 -9.79
N ASN A 57 -8.84 -24.84 -10.38
CA ASN A 57 -8.74 -26.12 -9.68
C ASN A 57 -7.48 -26.94 -10.02
N LEU A 58 -6.52 -26.33 -10.70
CA LEU A 58 -5.25 -26.97 -11.05
C LEU A 58 -4.35 -27.15 -9.80
N GLU A 59 -3.57 -28.22 -9.83
CA GLU A 59 -2.62 -28.58 -8.78
C GLU A 59 -1.17 -28.49 -9.28
N LYS A 60 -0.20 -28.58 -8.38
CA LYS A 60 1.25 -28.54 -8.71
C LYS A 60 1.61 -29.45 -9.88
N ASN A 61 1.04 -30.65 -9.91
CA ASN A 61 1.35 -31.67 -10.92
C ASN A 61 0.76 -31.38 -12.30
N ASP A 62 -0.14 -30.42 -12.41
CA ASP A 62 -0.71 -29.98 -13.69
C ASP A 62 0.19 -29.00 -14.42
N PHE A 63 1.32 -28.58 -13.80
CA PHE A 63 2.25 -27.62 -14.34
C PHE A 63 3.60 -28.24 -14.64
N SER A 64 4.21 -27.81 -15.72
CA SER A 64 5.62 -28.05 -16.06
C SER A 64 6.28 -26.73 -16.37
N ILE A 65 7.38 -26.42 -15.67
CA ILE A 65 8.15 -25.19 -15.87
C ILE A 65 9.43 -25.54 -16.62
N LEU A 66 9.70 -24.81 -17.68
CA LEU A 66 10.91 -24.94 -18.48
C LEU A 66 11.69 -23.63 -18.45
N GLU A 67 12.99 -23.71 -18.18
CA GLU A 67 13.94 -22.61 -18.30
C GLU A 67 14.99 -23.01 -19.33
N ASP A 68 15.13 -22.27 -20.41
CA ASP A 68 15.99 -22.60 -21.54
C ASP A 68 15.81 -24.04 -22.07
N GLY A 69 14.55 -24.51 -22.08
CA GLY A 69 14.20 -25.87 -22.52
C GLY A 69 14.50 -26.98 -21.49
N LYS A 70 15.02 -26.65 -20.32
CA LYS A 70 15.27 -27.59 -19.21
C LYS A 70 14.14 -27.54 -18.21
N GLN A 71 13.64 -28.73 -17.86
CA GLN A 71 12.59 -28.82 -16.85
C GLN A 71 13.11 -28.41 -15.47
N GLN A 72 12.37 -27.52 -14.81
CA GLN A 72 12.63 -27.05 -13.47
C GLN A 72 11.70 -27.71 -12.45
N GLU A 73 12.21 -27.91 -11.24
CA GLU A 73 11.43 -28.41 -10.13
C GLU A 73 10.61 -27.29 -9.49
N ILE A 74 9.29 -27.47 -9.39
CA ILE A 74 8.42 -26.58 -8.63
C ILE A 74 8.59 -26.91 -7.15
N LYS A 75 9.33 -26.12 -6.40
CA LYS A 75 9.53 -26.33 -4.95
C LYS A 75 8.30 -25.94 -4.14
N TYR A 76 7.70 -24.81 -4.47
CA TYR A 76 6.54 -24.26 -3.78
C TYR A 76 5.42 -24.04 -4.78
N PHE A 77 4.19 -24.35 -4.36
CA PHE A 77 2.99 -24.11 -5.17
C PHE A 77 1.88 -23.61 -4.26
N THR A 78 1.33 -22.46 -4.59
CA THR A 78 0.23 -21.85 -3.86
C THR A 78 -0.86 -21.42 -4.83
N ARG A 79 -2.10 -21.76 -4.52
CA ARG A 79 -3.26 -21.21 -5.23
C ARG A 79 -3.72 -19.96 -4.49
N GLU A 80 -3.66 -18.83 -5.14
CA GLU A 80 -4.03 -17.56 -4.51
C GLU A 80 -5.54 -17.29 -4.49
N THR A 81 -6.36 -18.24 -4.93
CA THR A 81 -7.82 -18.10 -4.96
C THR A 81 -8.45 -17.93 -3.57
N ASP A 82 -7.76 -18.37 -2.52
CA ASP A 82 -8.28 -18.36 -1.15
C ASP A 82 -7.74 -17.24 -0.27
N LEU A 83 -6.78 -16.45 -0.76
CA LEU A 83 -6.29 -15.29 -0.02
C LEU A 83 -7.38 -14.21 0.09
N PRO A 84 -7.45 -13.50 1.22
CA PRO A 84 -8.27 -12.30 1.33
C PRO A 84 -7.89 -11.29 0.25
N LEU A 85 -8.87 -10.53 -0.20
CA LEU A 85 -8.67 -9.45 -1.16
C LEU A 85 -9.04 -8.12 -0.50
N THR A 86 -8.10 -7.19 -0.49
CA THR A 86 -8.34 -5.82 -0.07
C THR A 86 -8.46 -4.93 -1.31
N ILE A 87 -9.60 -4.27 -1.45
CA ILE A 87 -9.93 -3.42 -2.61
C ILE A 87 -9.96 -1.97 -2.18
N GLY A 88 -9.09 -1.13 -2.74
CA GLY A 88 -9.23 0.32 -2.68
C GLY A 88 -9.94 0.83 -3.93
N LEU A 89 -11.08 1.49 -3.78
CA LEU A 89 -11.76 2.18 -4.88
C LEU A 89 -11.54 3.67 -4.73
N LEU A 90 -10.91 4.26 -5.73
CA LEU A 90 -10.63 5.68 -5.84
C LEU A 90 -11.51 6.29 -6.91
N ILE A 91 -12.31 7.29 -6.55
CA ILE A 91 -13.30 7.91 -7.44
C ILE A 91 -12.98 9.39 -7.60
N ASP A 92 -12.79 9.78 -8.84
CA ASP A 92 -12.61 11.18 -9.23
C ASP A 92 -13.93 11.94 -9.09
N VAL A 93 -13.91 12.97 -8.26
CA VAL A 93 -15.07 13.86 -8.06
C VAL A 93 -14.79 15.28 -8.59
N SER A 94 -13.82 15.43 -9.49
CA SER A 94 -13.54 16.70 -10.16
C SER A 94 -14.76 17.18 -10.96
N ALA A 95 -14.76 18.45 -11.34
CA ALA A 95 -15.89 19.06 -12.03
C ALA A 95 -16.22 18.38 -13.38
N SER A 96 -15.22 17.78 -14.05
CA SER A 96 -15.40 17.02 -15.30
C SER A 96 -16.25 15.77 -15.09
N GLN A 97 -16.22 15.15 -13.92
CA GLN A 97 -16.94 13.91 -13.59
C GLN A 97 -18.40 14.14 -13.18
N ARG A 98 -18.85 15.41 -13.07
CA ARG A 98 -20.18 15.77 -12.56
C ARG A 98 -21.34 14.96 -13.15
N ASN A 99 -21.30 14.71 -14.44
CA ASN A 99 -22.39 13.99 -15.14
C ASN A 99 -22.27 12.47 -15.00
N LEU A 100 -21.14 11.95 -14.52
CA LEU A 100 -20.85 10.52 -14.42
C LEU A 100 -21.02 9.95 -13.01
N ILE A 101 -20.95 10.79 -11.98
CA ILE A 101 -21.01 10.38 -10.56
C ILE A 101 -22.18 9.45 -10.26
N GLY A 102 -23.37 9.71 -10.83
CA GLY A 102 -24.54 8.87 -10.62
C GLY A 102 -24.39 7.46 -11.20
N ILE A 103 -23.77 7.36 -12.37
CA ILE A 103 -23.50 6.08 -13.07
C ILE A 103 -22.38 5.34 -12.32
N GLU A 104 -21.33 6.03 -11.96
CA GLU A 104 -20.18 5.48 -11.24
C GLU A 104 -20.58 4.92 -9.88
N ARG A 105 -21.39 5.66 -9.11
CA ARG A 105 -21.97 5.20 -7.85
C ARG A 105 -22.75 3.90 -8.04
N SER A 106 -23.64 3.84 -9.02
CA SER A 106 -24.46 2.66 -9.29
C SER A 106 -23.59 1.46 -9.71
N ALA A 107 -22.60 1.69 -10.56
CA ALA A 107 -21.65 0.67 -10.99
C ALA A 107 -20.82 0.14 -9.83
N ALA A 108 -20.30 1.02 -8.98
CA ALA A 108 -19.52 0.65 -7.80
C ALA A 108 -20.34 -0.15 -6.79
N THR A 109 -21.60 0.27 -6.51
CA THR A 109 -22.51 -0.47 -5.63
C THR A 109 -22.75 -1.89 -6.17
N GLN A 110 -23.05 -2.02 -7.46
CA GLN A 110 -23.24 -3.34 -8.09
C GLN A 110 -21.96 -4.19 -8.07
N PHE A 111 -20.82 -3.56 -8.29
CA PHE A 111 -19.52 -4.23 -8.25
C PHE A 111 -19.28 -4.86 -6.86
N PHE A 112 -19.35 -4.07 -5.79
CA PHE A 112 -19.12 -4.58 -4.44
C PHE A 112 -20.13 -5.66 -4.03
N SER A 113 -21.39 -5.51 -4.39
CA SER A 113 -22.41 -6.51 -4.06
C SER A 113 -22.17 -7.89 -4.72
N LYS A 114 -21.42 -7.92 -5.85
CA LYS A 114 -21.12 -9.15 -6.60
C LYS A 114 -19.75 -9.73 -6.29
N VAL A 115 -18.75 -8.88 -5.98
CA VAL A 115 -17.34 -9.27 -5.91
C VAL A 115 -16.89 -9.50 -4.49
N LEU A 116 -17.40 -8.72 -3.51
CA LEU A 116 -16.92 -8.75 -2.13
C LEU A 116 -17.40 -10.01 -1.41
N ARG A 117 -16.45 -10.84 -0.98
CA ARG A 117 -16.71 -12.03 -0.16
C ARG A 117 -16.58 -11.66 1.32
N LYS A 118 -17.05 -12.51 2.23
CA LYS A 118 -16.98 -12.28 3.68
C LYS A 118 -15.57 -12.07 4.24
N LYS A 119 -14.55 -12.60 3.55
CA LYS A 119 -13.14 -12.47 3.93
C LYS A 119 -12.40 -11.35 3.23
N ASP A 120 -13.05 -10.69 2.27
CA ASP A 120 -12.52 -9.58 1.52
C ASP A 120 -12.94 -8.26 2.18
N GLU A 121 -12.14 -7.24 2.04
CA GLU A 121 -12.44 -5.91 2.55
C GLU A 121 -12.25 -4.87 1.45
N ALA A 122 -12.96 -3.77 1.58
CA ALA A 122 -12.79 -2.64 0.69
C ALA A 122 -12.81 -1.32 1.46
N PHE A 123 -12.17 -0.31 0.91
CA PHE A 123 -12.25 1.08 1.34
C PHE A 123 -12.52 1.99 0.15
N LEU A 124 -13.06 3.18 0.42
CA LEU A 124 -13.42 4.18 -0.58
C LEU A 124 -12.68 5.49 -0.34
N ILE A 125 -12.06 6.01 -1.37
CA ILE A 125 -11.49 7.35 -1.39
C ILE A 125 -12.11 8.11 -2.56
N SER A 126 -12.61 9.31 -2.32
CA SER A 126 -12.87 10.29 -3.38
C SER A 126 -11.70 11.24 -3.51
N PHE A 127 -11.46 11.72 -4.70
CA PHE A 127 -10.43 12.73 -4.92
C PHE A 127 -10.86 13.74 -5.98
N GLY A 128 -10.55 14.98 -5.72
CA GLY A 128 -10.75 16.13 -6.57
C GLY A 128 -9.68 17.15 -6.20
N GLU A 129 -10.05 18.25 -5.58
CA GLU A 129 -9.08 19.21 -5.01
C GLU A 129 -8.31 18.64 -3.82
N GLU A 130 -8.90 17.68 -3.11
CA GLU A 130 -8.33 16.95 -1.98
C GLU A 130 -8.74 15.47 -2.07
N ALA A 131 -7.98 14.58 -1.44
CA ALA A 131 -8.35 13.19 -1.28
C ALA A 131 -9.07 13.00 0.07
N GLU A 132 -10.25 12.36 0.04
CA GLU A 132 -11.09 12.14 1.21
C GLU A 132 -11.41 10.64 1.35
N LEU A 133 -11.21 10.09 2.55
CA LEU A 133 -11.63 8.73 2.90
C LEU A 133 -13.13 8.71 3.20
N LEU A 134 -13.92 8.20 2.27
CA LEU A 134 -15.38 8.12 2.41
C LEU A 134 -15.84 6.94 3.27
N GLN A 135 -15.14 5.82 3.16
CA GLN A 135 -15.38 4.61 3.92
C GLN A 135 -14.07 3.88 4.18
N ASP A 136 -13.80 3.60 5.43
CA ASP A 136 -12.66 2.77 5.84
C ASP A 136 -12.95 1.27 5.62
N TYR A 137 -11.97 0.41 5.86
CA TYR A 137 -12.07 -1.03 5.62
C TYR A 137 -13.37 -1.63 6.12
N THR A 138 -14.05 -2.32 5.24
CA THR A 138 -15.26 -3.05 5.56
C THR A 138 -15.52 -4.17 4.57
N SER A 139 -16.07 -5.29 5.06
CA SER A 139 -16.62 -6.36 4.24
C SER A 139 -18.10 -6.16 3.91
N SER A 140 -18.70 -5.07 4.39
CA SER A 140 -20.13 -4.77 4.25
C SER A 140 -20.41 -3.95 3.00
N ALA A 141 -21.03 -4.55 1.97
CA ALA A 141 -21.46 -3.85 0.78
C ALA A 141 -22.41 -2.67 1.11
N ARG A 142 -23.22 -2.77 2.18
CA ARG A 142 -24.10 -1.71 2.63
C ARG A 142 -23.33 -0.47 3.12
N LEU A 143 -22.27 -0.65 3.91
CA LEU A 143 -21.46 0.48 4.38
C LEU A 143 -20.70 1.14 3.22
N LEU A 144 -20.26 0.35 2.23
CA LEU A 144 -19.67 0.90 1.01
C LEU A 144 -20.67 1.70 0.20
N GLU A 145 -21.92 1.24 0.09
CA GLU A 145 -23.00 1.98 -0.56
C GLU A 145 -23.31 3.29 0.17
N GLU A 146 -23.34 3.28 1.50
CA GLU A 146 -23.51 4.49 2.33
C GLU A 146 -22.34 5.47 2.09
N GLY A 147 -21.10 4.99 2.02
CA GLY A 147 -19.93 5.79 1.65
C GLY A 147 -20.07 6.39 0.24
N LEU A 148 -20.48 5.59 -0.74
CA LEU A 148 -20.72 6.04 -2.11
C LEU A 148 -21.82 7.10 -2.22
N ASN A 149 -22.83 7.04 -1.34
CA ASN A 149 -23.89 8.06 -1.28
C ASN A 149 -23.38 9.42 -0.77
N ASN A 150 -22.21 9.46 -0.14
CA ASN A 150 -21.55 10.68 0.29
C ASN A 150 -20.69 11.34 -0.79
N LEU A 151 -20.52 10.73 -1.97
CA LEU A 151 -19.80 11.33 -3.08
C LEU A 151 -20.38 12.73 -3.42
N ARG A 152 -19.49 13.71 -3.44
CA ARG A 152 -19.82 15.11 -3.77
C ARG A 152 -18.85 15.57 -4.86
N VAL A 153 -19.39 16.16 -5.91
CA VAL A 153 -18.56 16.81 -6.94
C VAL A 153 -17.82 17.99 -6.31
N SER A 154 -16.51 18.05 -6.49
CA SER A 154 -15.73 19.22 -6.12
C SER A 154 -16.20 20.41 -6.92
N SER A 155 -16.82 21.35 -6.25
CA SER A 155 -17.46 22.49 -6.91
C SER A 155 -16.44 23.61 -7.12
N GLY A 156 -15.29 23.52 -7.56
CA GLY A 156 -14.27 24.55 -7.92
C GLY A 156 -14.58 26.04 -7.58
N VAL A 157 -15.61 26.27 -6.82
CA VAL A 157 -16.03 27.58 -6.35
C VAL A 157 -15.48 27.72 -4.93
N GLY A 158 -14.34 28.34 -4.83
CA GLY A 158 -13.86 28.88 -3.54
C GLY A 158 -15.04 29.53 -2.84
N GLY A 159 -15.33 29.03 -1.62
CA GLY A 159 -16.51 29.45 -0.87
C GLY A 159 -16.63 30.97 -0.84
N PHE A 160 -17.75 31.47 -1.29
CA PHE A 160 -18.19 32.83 -0.98
C PHE A 160 -18.52 32.86 0.53
N GLY A 161 -17.47 32.92 1.36
CA GLY A 161 -17.64 33.40 2.73
C GLY A 161 -17.91 34.89 2.69
N PRO A 162 -18.76 35.43 3.59
CA PRO A 162 -18.96 36.88 3.70
C PRO A 162 -17.71 37.51 4.34
N GLY A 163 -16.65 37.69 3.56
CA GLY A 163 -15.42 38.35 3.96
C GLY A 163 -14.99 39.38 2.92
N PRO A 164 -14.35 40.47 3.33
CA PRO A 164 -14.09 41.65 2.46
C PRO A 164 -12.96 41.46 1.42
N VAL A 165 -12.41 40.26 1.26
CA VAL A 165 -11.39 40.01 0.21
C VAL A 165 -11.61 38.63 -0.40
N PRO A 166 -11.88 38.51 -1.71
CA PRO A 166 -11.78 37.22 -2.37
C PRO A 166 -10.30 36.80 -2.33
N THR A 167 -9.98 35.83 -1.48
CA THR A 167 -8.76 35.06 -1.69
C THR A 167 -8.98 34.25 -2.96
N VAL A 168 -8.44 34.75 -4.05
CA VAL A 168 -8.30 34.01 -5.29
C VAL A 168 -7.24 32.92 -5.02
N GLY A 169 -7.64 31.90 -4.28
CA GLY A 169 -6.96 30.63 -4.31
C GLY A 169 -7.18 30.09 -5.71
N GLN A 170 -6.11 29.83 -6.45
CA GLN A 170 -6.23 29.13 -7.72
C GLN A 170 -7.03 27.85 -7.44
N PRO A 171 -8.01 27.47 -8.29
CA PRO A 171 -8.68 26.19 -8.15
C PRO A 171 -7.57 25.13 -8.12
N ARG A 172 -7.48 24.40 -7.00
CA ARG A 172 -6.60 23.26 -6.92
C ARG A 172 -7.19 22.22 -7.88
N GLY A 173 -6.37 21.78 -8.82
CA GLY A 173 -6.78 20.75 -9.76
C GLY A 173 -6.93 19.40 -9.08
N THR A 174 -7.23 18.39 -9.87
CA THR A 174 -7.40 16.99 -9.41
C THR A 174 -6.09 16.43 -8.86
N VAL A 175 -6.13 15.84 -7.65
CA VAL A 175 -4.95 15.28 -6.95
C VAL A 175 -4.86 13.76 -7.14
N LEU A 176 -4.83 13.30 -8.39
CA LEU A 176 -4.84 11.88 -8.74
C LEU A 176 -3.63 11.12 -8.15
N TYR A 177 -2.42 11.63 -8.34
CA TYR A 177 -1.21 10.94 -7.90
C TYR A 177 -1.08 10.91 -6.38
N ASP A 178 -1.49 11.98 -5.70
CA ASP A 178 -1.52 12.02 -4.23
C ASP A 178 -2.54 11.01 -3.68
N ALA A 179 -3.71 10.87 -4.31
CA ALA A 179 -4.73 9.90 -3.92
C ALA A 179 -4.26 8.45 -4.11
N VAL A 180 -3.59 8.14 -5.22
CA VAL A 180 -3.01 6.82 -5.48
C VAL A 180 -1.92 6.50 -4.45
N TYR A 181 -1.03 7.45 -4.18
CA TYR A 181 0.02 7.28 -3.18
C TYR A 181 -0.56 7.03 -1.78
N LEU A 182 -1.53 7.84 -1.36
CA LEU A 182 -2.23 7.68 -0.09
C LEU A 182 -2.84 6.27 0.03
N ALA A 183 -3.57 5.83 -0.98
CA ALA A 183 -4.19 4.52 -0.99
C ALA A 183 -3.17 3.38 -0.95
N ALA A 184 -2.10 3.48 -1.73
CA ALA A 184 -1.07 2.44 -1.79
C ALA A 184 -0.22 2.38 -0.51
N ASN A 185 0.30 3.52 -0.08
CA ASN A 185 1.29 3.60 1.00
C ASN A 185 0.65 3.61 2.39
N GLU A 186 -0.45 4.36 2.59
CA GLU A 186 -1.06 4.51 3.91
C GLU A 186 -2.14 3.45 4.17
N LYS A 187 -2.82 2.99 3.13
CA LYS A 187 -3.88 2.01 3.31
C LYS A 187 -3.41 0.58 2.97
N LEU A 188 -2.87 0.32 1.81
CA LEU A 188 -2.63 -1.05 1.36
C LEU A 188 -1.29 -1.65 1.81
N ARG A 189 -0.29 -0.83 2.12
CA ARG A 189 1.08 -1.32 2.40
C ARG A 189 1.14 -2.35 3.53
N GLY A 190 0.38 -2.12 4.60
CA GLY A 190 0.34 -3.00 5.78
C GLY A 190 -0.58 -4.22 5.65
N GLU A 191 -1.43 -4.25 4.62
CA GLU A 191 -2.43 -5.30 4.48
C GLU A 191 -1.83 -6.62 4.01
N VAL A 192 -2.41 -7.72 4.50
CA VAL A 192 -2.02 -9.09 4.15
C VAL A 192 -2.95 -9.64 3.08
N GLY A 193 -2.41 -10.41 2.14
CA GLY A 193 -3.20 -11.00 1.07
C GLY A 193 -3.07 -10.25 -0.25
N ARG A 194 -4.09 -10.37 -1.10
CA ARG A 194 -4.13 -9.71 -2.40
C ARG A 194 -4.64 -8.29 -2.26
N LYS A 195 -4.02 -7.38 -2.96
CA LYS A 195 -4.34 -5.96 -2.92
C LYS A 195 -4.66 -5.47 -4.31
N VAL A 196 -5.68 -4.64 -4.44
CA VAL A 196 -6.09 -4.06 -5.73
C VAL A 196 -6.51 -2.62 -5.51
N LEU A 197 -6.00 -1.72 -6.34
CA LEU A 197 -6.53 -0.37 -6.50
C LEU A 197 -7.33 -0.30 -7.79
N ILE A 198 -8.55 0.21 -7.69
CA ILE A 198 -9.43 0.51 -8.81
C ILE A 198 -9.60 2.02 -8.87
N LEU A 199 -9.27 2.60 -10.02
CA LEU A 199 -9.38 4.03 -10.26
C LEU A 199 -10.50 4.28 -11.25
N ILE A 200 -11.41 5.20 -10.91
CA ILE A 200 -12.42 5.74 -11.80
C ILE A 200 -12.09 7.23 -11.97
N THR A 201 -11.56 7.60 -13.14
CA THR A 201 -11.03 8.94 -13.43
C THR A 201 -10.90 9.15 -14.94
N ASP A 202 -10.89 10.39 -15.40
CA ASP A 202 -10.50 10.75 -16.77
C ASP A 202 -8.97 10.83 -16.95
N GLY A 203 -8.21 10.63 -15.88
CA GLY A 203 -6.75 10.58 -15.91
C GLY A 203 -6.06 11.93 -15.79
N ASN A 204 -6.79 13.01 -15.62
CA ASN A 204 -6.21 14.33 -15.40
C ASN A 204 -5.64 14.47 -13.99
N ASP A 205 -4.44 15.04 -13.90
CA ASP A 205 -3.80 15.46 -12.66
C ASP A 205 -3.27 16.88 -12.79
N GLU A 206 -3.79 17.78 -12.02
CA GLU A 206 -3.39 19.18 -12.05
C GLU A 206 -2.99 19.73 -10.67
N GLY A 207 -3.19 18.95 -9.61
CA GLY A 207 -3.05 19.41 -8.23
C GLY A 207 -2.13 18.59 -7.33
N SER A 208 -1.67 17.42 -7.76
CA SER A 208 -0.82 16.57 -6.95
C SER A 208 0.53 17.19 -6.63
N ARG A 209 1.01 16.94 -5.42
CA ARG A 209 2.37 17.28 -4.96
C ARG A 209 3.38 16.22 -5.38
N LEU A 210 2.90 14.99 -5.53
CA LEU A 210 3.70 13.85 -5.93
C LEU A 210 3.69 13.69 -7.45
N THR A 211 4.74 13.11 -7.98
CA THR A 211 4.83 12.78 -9.40
C THR A 211 4.14 11.45 -9.68
N ARG A 212 3.73 11.25 -10.93
CA ARG A 212 3.19 9.98 -11.41
C ARG A 212 4.10 8.80 -11.05
N ASP A 213 5.42 8.96 -11.23
CA ASP A 213 6.38 7.89 -10.98
C ASP A 213 6.42 7.48 -9.50
N LYS A 214 6.27 8.45 -8.58
CA LYS A 214 6.15 8.16 -7.14
C LYS A 214 4.85 7.45 -6.78
N ALA A 215 3.75 7.81 -7.42
CA ALA A 215 2.48 7.10 -7.22
C ALA A 215 2.54 5.66 -7.74
N VAL A 216 3.16 5.46 -8.91
CA VAL A 216 3.36 4.12 -9.50
C VAL A 216 4.31 3.28 -8.64
N GLU A 217 5.42 3.84 -8.16
CA GLU A 217 6.37 3.16 -7.26
C GLU A 217 5.66 2.68 -5.97
N ALA A 218 4.79 3.50 -5.41
CA ALA A 218 4.03 3.13 -4.21
C ALA A 218 2.98 2.03 -4.47
N ALA A 219 2.45 1.95 -5.69
CA ALA A 219 1.42 0.97 -6.07
C ALA A 219 1.99 -0.39 -6.52
N GLN A 220 3.29 -0.52 -6.71
CA GLN A 220 4.00 -1.75 -7.07
C GLN A 220 4.53 -2.47 -5.83
#